data_83d8444dfc215a77d9f4222cafd8e368
#
_entry.id   83d8444dfc215a77d9f4222cafd8e368
#
_cell.length_a   1.000
_cell.length_b   1.000
_cell.length_c   1.000
_cell.angle_alpha   90.00
_cell.angle_beta   90.00
_cell.angle_gamma   90.00
#
_symmetry.space_group_name_H-M   'P 1'
#
loop_
_entity.id
_entity.type
_entity.pdbx_description
1 polymer ?
#
loop_
_entity_poly.entity_id
_entity_poly.type
_entity_poly.pdbx_seq_one_letter_code
_entity_poly.pdbx_strand_id
1 'polypeptide(L)'
;MSVYSNKALTVLGLGDMGSALTRSWLAAGYAVTVWNRSPRRAPTGATVAATAATAVATNTLVVVCLLDDAAVRATLDGIDLTGRDIVNLTTSTLAEARALSEWITARGGRFLDGGIMAVPSMIGVADSGAYVFYSGATELHEANAEALAVPAGVNYVGADPGFAALYDIALLSAMWGMFAGAAHAFALIGKEDISPMAFAPLMVAYQQAMAGYAYGTAAQLARGDYTEGVESNLAMMVTTNGTLLRTAAEQGVSAELLTPFMALMERRVAEGGGKESTTGVVDLLRR
;
A
#
# COMPACT_ATOMS: atom_id res chain seq x y z
N MET A 1 19.60 -11.99 33.67
CA MET A 1 20.12 -12.73 32.50
C MET A 1 19.66 -11.96 31.27
N SER A 2 20.58 -11.29 30.57
CA SER A 2 20.27 -10.58 29.34
C SER A 2 19.85 -11.61 28.28
N VAL A 3 18.56 -11.64 27.91
CA VAL A 3 18.10 -12.40 26.74
C VAL A 3 18.68 -11.63 25.53
N TYR A 4 19.80 -12.12 25.02
CA TYR A 4 20.24 -11.69 23.70
C TYR A 4 19.12 -12.07 22.71
N SER A 5 18.33 -11.10 22.32
CA SER A 5 17.44 -11.22 21.17
C SER A 5 18.32 -11.70 20.02
N ASN A 6 18.07 -12.90 19.52
CA ASN A 6 18.83 -13.43 18.38
C ASN A 6 18.42 -12.61 17.16
N LYS A 7 19.20 -11.53 16.86
CA LYS A 7 18.94 -10.66 15.71
C LYS A 7 19.16 -11.43 14.40
N ALA A 8 18.27 -12.34 14.11
CA ALA A 8 18.33 -13.19 12.93
C ALA A 8 16.93 -13.38 12.33
N LEU A 9 16.85 -13.35 11.01
CA LEU A 9 15.61 -13.58 10.26
C LEU A 9 15.88 -14.15 8.86
N THR A 10 14.82 -14.67 8.24
CA THR A 10 14.86 -15.16 6.86
C THR A 10 14.02 -14.24 5.97
N VAL A 11 14.49 -13.97 4.76
CA VAL A 11 13.74 -13.28 3.70
C VAL A 11 13.56 -14.19 2.51
N LEU A 12 12.31 -14.44 2.13
CA LEU A 12 11.94 -15.16 0.91
C LEU A 12 11.50 -14.16 -0.16
N GLY A 13 12.30 -14.04 -1.23
CA GLY A 13 12.11 -13.10 -2.31
C GLY A 13 13.18 -11.99 -2.33
N LEU A 14 13.89 -11.89 -3.44
CA LEU A 14 14.95 -10.91 -3.70
C LEU A 14 14.61 -10.02 -4.91
N GLY A 15 13.33 -9.64 -5.05
CA GLY A 15 12.93 -8.53 -5.91
C GLY A 15 13.53 -7.22 -5.40
N ASP A 16 13.20 -6.09 -6.04
CA ASP A 16 13.74 -4.79 -5.63
C ASP A 16 13.37 -4.46 -4.18
N MET A 17 12.11 -4.72 -3.79
CA MET A 17 11.63 -4.50 -2.43
C MET A 17 12.27 -5.48 -1.43
N GLY A 18 12.26 -6.79 -1.70
CA GLY A 18 12.88 -7.79 -0.81
C GLY A 18 14.37 -7.58 -0.62
N SER A 19 15.07 -7.10 -1.67
CA SER A 19 16.48 -6.71 -1.58
C SER A 19 16.69 -5.44 -0.74
N ALA A 20 15.78 -4.46 -0.81
CA ALA A 20 15.84 -3.25 0.01
C ALA A 20 15.59 -3.59 1.49
N LEU A 21 14.57 -4.39 1.79
CA LEU A 21 14.29 -4.91 3.12
C LEU A 21 15.48 -5.67 3.70
N THR A 22 16.08 -6.58 2.92
CA THR A 22 17.27 -7.34 3.34
C THR A 22 18.42 -6.40 3.72
N ARG A 23 18.69 -5.37 2.91
CA ARG A 23 19.76 -4.40 3.20
C ARG A 23 19.50 -3.64 4.49
N SER A 24 18.27 -3.23 4.76
CA SER A 24 17.93 -2.50 6.00
C SER A 24 18.19 -3.33 7.25
N TRP A 25 17.80 -4.61 7.27
CA TRP A 25 18.10 -5.50 8.40
C TRP A 25 19.59 -5.78 8.56
N LEU A 26 20.33 -6.02 7.47
CA LEU A 26 21.79 -6.17 7.52
C LEU A 26 22.47 -4.93 8.11
N ALA A 27 22.05 -3.74 7.70
CA ALA A 27 22.58 -2.47 8.22
C ALA A 27 22.28 -2.28 9.72
N ALA A 28 21.15 -2.80 10.21
CA ALA A 28 20.77 -2.82 11.62
C ALA A 28 21.44 -3.96 12.44
N GLY A 29 22.34 -4.73 11.81
CA GLY A 29 23.11 -5.78 12.47
C GLY A 29 22.40 -7.12 12.61
N TYR A 30 21.33 -7.37 11.84
CA TYR A 30 20.67 -8.69 11.79
C TYR A 30 21.48 -9.67 10.93
N ALA A 31 21.54 -10.92 11.37
CA ALA A 31 21.94 -12.04 10.52
C ALA A 31 20.76 -12.40 9.59
N VAL A 32 20.90 -12.17 8.29
CA VAL A 32 19.81 -12.38 7.33
C VAL A 32 20.10 -13.57 6.45
N THR A 33 19.24 -14.59 6.51
CA THR A 33 19.21 -15.70 5.54
C THR A 33 18.25 -15.35 4.42
N VAL A 34 18.64 -15.57 3.18
CA VAL A 34 17.81 -15.23 2.02
C VAL A 34 17.63 -16.40 1.09
N TRP A 35 16.48 -16.44 0.43
CA TRP A 35 16.23 -17.35 -0.69
C TRP A 35 15.40 -16.67 -1.79
N ASN A 36 15.67 -17.05 -3.03
CA ASN A 36 14.87 -16.63 -4.16
C ASN A 36 14.78 -17.75 -5.20
N ARG A 37 13.61 -17.94 -5.80
CA ARG A 37 13.36 -19.01 -6.78
C ARG A 37 14.31 -18.96 -7.99
N SER A 38 14.51 -17.78 -8.54
CA SER A 38 15.43 -17.57 -9.66
C SER A 38 16.77 -17.06 -9.15
N PRO A 39 17.90 -17.39 -9.78
CA PRO A 39 19.19 -16.86 -9.41
C PRO A 39 19.16 -15.32 -9.41
N ARG A 40 19.41 -14.72 -8.26
CA ARG A 40 19.58 -13.27 -8.09
C ARG A 40 20.77 -13.01 -7.19
N ARG A 41 21.46 -11.88 -7.43
CA ARG A 41 22.54 -11.46 -6.55
C ARG A 41 21.95 -11.04 -5.20
N ALA A 42 22.30 -11.77 -4.17
CA ALA A 42 21.92 -11.41 -2.80
C ALA A 42 22.67 -10.13 -2.33
N PRO A 43 22.04 -9.31 -1.46
CA PRO A 43 22.76 -8.22 -0.79
C PRO A 43 23.99 -8.74 -0.04
N THR A 44 25.08 -7.97 -0.08
CA THR A 44 26.34 -8.32 0.59
C THR A 44 26.11 -8.48 2.09
N GLY A 45 26.56 -9.57 2.67
CA GLY A 45 26.38 -9.92 4.08
C GLY A 45 25.20 -10.87 4.34
N ALA A 46 24.31 -11.09 3.36
CA ALA A 46 23.25 -12.08 3.51
C ALA A 46 23.77 -13.52 3.27
N THR A 47 23.25 -14.48 4.04
CA THR A 47 23.50 -15.92 3.83
C THR A 47 22.48 -16.48 2.84
N VAL A 48 22.93 -17.03 1.71
CA VAL A 48 22.02 -17.60 0.72
C VAL A 48 21.73 -19.05 1.03
N ALA A 49 20.46 -19.38 1.22
CA ALA A 49 20.02 -20.77 1.41
C ALA A 49 19.84 -21.48 0.06
N ALA A 50 20.13 -22.78 0.02
CA ALA A 50 20.03 -23.60 -1.19
C ALA A 50 18.57 -23.83 -1.62
N THR A 51 17.64 -23.94 -0.66
CA THR A 51 16.20 -24.19 -0.88
C THR A 51 15.34 -23.29 0.01
N ALA A 52 14.09 -23.08 -0.37
CA ALA A 52 13.11 -22.37 0.49
C ALA A 52 12.96 -23.10 1.84
N ALA A 53 12.90 -24.42 1.85
CA ALA A 53 12.78 -25.23 3.06
C ALA A 53 13.98 -25.00 4.01
N THR A 54 15.20 -25.00 3.49
CA THR A 54 16.40 -24.70 4.28
C THR A 54 16.35 -23.28 4.83
N ALA A 55 15.91 -22.30 4.03
CA ALA A 55 15.77 -20.93 4.47
C ALA A 55 14.77 -20.77 5.63
N VAL A 56 13.58 -21.35 5.48
CA VAL A 56 12.51 -21.33 6.51
C VAL A 56 12.96 -22.02 7.80
N ALA A 57 13.69 -23.14 7.69
CA ALA A 57 14.18 -23.88 8.85
C ALA A 57 15.25 -23.14 9.66
N THR A 58 15.93 -22.14 9.05
CA THR A 58 17.09 -21.46 9.68
C THR A 58 16.69 -20.54 10.83
N ASN A 59 15.60 -19.75 10.67
CA ASN A 59 15.19 -18.73 11.65
C ASN A 59 13.71 -18.87 12.00
N THR A 60 13.32 -18.43 13.21
CA THR A 60 11.91 -18.38 13.62
C THR A 60 11.14 -17.33 12.81
N LEU A 61 11.69 -16.13 12.66
CA LEU A 61 11.08 -15.06 11.89
C LEU A 61 11.40 -15.23 10.40
N VAL A 62 10.35 -15.37 9.59
CA VAL A 62 10.41 -15.54 8.13
C VAL A 62 9.57 -14.46 7.47
N VAL A 63 10.22 -13.57 6.76
CA VAL A 63 9.58 -12.52 5.97
C VAL A 63 9.45 -12.98 4.52
N VAL A 64 8.25 -12.87 3.99
CA VAL A 64 7.92 -13.26 2.61
C VAL A 64 7.59 -12.01 1.82
N CYS A 65 8.30 -11.75 0.72
CA CYS A 65 8.08 -10.61 -0.17
C CYS A 65 8.21 -11.08 -1.63
N LEU A 66 7.13 -11.64 -2.14
CA LEU A 66 7.04 -12.29 -3.46
C LEU A 66 6.12 -11.51 -4.38
N LEU A 67 5.77 -12.10 -5.52
CA LEU A 67 4.95 -11.42 -6.54
C LEU A 67 3.46 -11.38 -6.15
N ASP A 68 2.93 -12.52 -5.70
CA ASP A 68 1.49 -12.74 -5.43
C ASP A 68 1.27 -13.90 -4.44
N ASP A 69 0.03 -14.10 -3.98
CA ASP A 69 -0.38 -15.18 -3.07
C ASP A 69 -0.04 -16.58 -3.64
N ALA A 70 -0.20 -16.77 -4.94
CA ALA A 70 0.12 -18.06 -5.58
C ALA A 70 1.61 -18.39 -5.46
N ALA A 71 2.48 -17.39 -5.60
CA ALA A 71 3.92 -17.55 -5.41
C ALA A 71 4.28 -17.84 -3.93
N VAL A 72 3.58 -17.22 -2.98
CA VAL A 72 3.74 -17.49 -1.54
C VAL A 72 3.39 -18.94 -1.24
N ARG A 73 2.21 -19.39 -1.65
CA ARG A 73 1.76 -20.77 -1.42
C ARG A 73 2.69 -21.79 -2.06
N ALA A 74 3.05 -21.59 -3.34
CA ALA A 74 3.97 -22.47 -4.03
C ALA A 74 5.38 -22.53 -3.40
N THR A 75 5.82 -21.44 -2.78
CA THR A 75 7.13 -21.38 -2.09
C THR A 75 7.11 -22.11 -0.76
N LEU A 76 6.00 -22.03 -0.03
CA LEU A 76 5.87 -22.62 1.31
C LEU A 76 5.23 -24.02 1.29
N ASP A 77 4.76 -24.51 0.13
CA ASP A 77 4.13 -25.83 0.02
C ASP A 77 5.10 -26.95 0.39
N GLY A 78 4.61 -27.92 1.18
CA GLY A 78 5.39 -29.05 1.67
C GLY A 78 6.48 -28.68 2.71
N ILE A 79 6.58 -27.41 3.14
CA ILE A 79 7.52 -26.98 4.18
C ILE A 79 6.84 -27.06 5.56
N ASP A 80 7.57 -27.58 6.55
CA ASP A 80 7.15 -27.54 7.95
C ASP A 80 7.23 -26.11 8.49
N LEU A 81 6.07 -25.57 8.88
CA LEU A 81 5.95 -24.21 9.43
C LEU A 81 5.81 -24.22 10.96
N THR A 82 5.93 -25.38 11.60
CA THR A 82 5.78 -25.50 13.06
C THR A 82 6.74 -24.55 13.80
N GLY A 83 6.17 -23.68 14.63
CA GLY A 83 6.93 -22.70 15.41
C GLY A 83 7.58 -21.59 14.58
N ARG A 84 7.16 -21.35 13.35
CA ARG A 84 7.61 -20.24 12.52
C ARG A 84 6.67 -19.04 12.63
N ASP A 85 7.26 -17.86 12.62
CA ASP A 85 6.61 -16.56 12.53
C ASP A 85 6.68 -16.08 11.08
N ILE A 86 5.59 -16.22 10.37
CA ILE A 86 5.52 -15.86 8.94
C ILE A 86 4.95 -14.45 8.82
N VAL A 87 5.77 -13.51 8.33
CA VAL A 87 5.37 -12.15 8.01
C VAL A 87 5.26 -12.03 6.49
N ASN A 88 4.04 -11.91 5.99
CA ASN A 88 3.80 -11.76 4.55
C ASN A 88 3.78 -10.27 4.18
N LEU A 89 4.70 -9.86 3.32
CA LEU A 89 4.77 -8.51 2.75
C LEU A 89 4.48 -8.52 1.24
N THR A 90 3.79 -9.56 0.80
CA THR A 90 3.33 -9.69 -0.58
C THR A 90 1.94 -9.08 -0.70
N THR A 91 1.75 -8.15 -1.64
CA THR A 91 0.43 -7.54 -1.88
C THR A 91 -0.62 -8.59 -2.18
N SER A 92 -1.72 -8.55 -1.45
CA SER A 92 -2.83 -9.50 -1.55
C SER A 92 -4.17 -8.81 -1.34
N THR A 93 -5.26 -9.51 -1.62
CA THR A 93 -6.60 -9.09 -1.22
C THR A 93 -6.88 -9.44 0.24
N LEU A 94 -7.86 -8.77 0.85
CA LEU A 94 -8.38 -9.10 2.18
C LEU A 94 -8.69 -10.61 2.33
N ALA A 95 -9.32 -11.21 1.32
CA ALA A 95 -9.72 -12.62 1.34
C ALA A 95 -8.51 -13.56 1.23
N GLU A 96 -7.55 -13.23 0.37
CA GLU A 96 -6.31 -14.00 0.22
C GLU A 96 -5.48 -13.99 1.51
N ALA A 97 -5.32 -12.82 2.16
CA ALA A 97 -4.60 -12.71 3.43
C ALA A 97 -5.25 -13.57 4.54
N ARG A 98 -6.58 -13.55 4.67
CA ARG A 98 -7.30 -14.41 5.62
C ARG A 98 -7.12 -15.91 5.31
N ALA A 99 -7.29 -16.30 4.04
CA ALA A 99 -7.10 -17.68 3.61
C ALA A 99 -5.64 -18.16 3.76
N LEU A 100 -4.66 -17.26 3.56
CA LEU A 100 -3.25 -17.58 3.80
C LEU A 100 -2.96 -17.74 5.28
N SER A 101 -3.54 -16.91 6.14
CA SER A 101 -3.44 -17.02 7.60
C SER A 101 -3.95 -18.38 8.10
N GLU A 102 -5.13 -18.80 7.67
CA GLU A 102 -5.70 -20.11 8.01
C GLU A 102 -4.80 -21.24 7.52
N TRP A 103 -4.29 -21.14 6.30
CA TRP A 103 -3.43 -22.15 5.69
C TRP A 103 -2.09 -22.30 6.41
N ILE A 104 -1.47 -21.21 6.87
CA ILE A 104 -0.21 -21.19 7.63
C ILE A 104 -0.45 -21.73 9.06
N THR A 105 -1.52 -21.27 9.70
CA THR A 105 -1.87 -21.71 11.08
C THR A 105 -2.17 -23.19 11.13
N ALA A 106 -2.87 -23.75 10.16
CA ALA A 106 -3.12 -25.20 10.06
C ALA A 106 -1.82 -26.02 9.91
N ARG A 107 -0.69 -25.39 9.56
CA ARG A 107 0.65 -25.98 9.44
C ARG A 107 1.57 -25.65 10.63
N GLY A 108 1.00 -25.15 11.73
CA GLY A 108 1.71 -24.87 12.99
C GLY A 108 2.51 -23.57 13.00
N GLY A 109 2.38 -22.72 11.98
CA GLY A 109 2.97 -21.38 11.94
C GLY A 109 2.08 -20.34 12.59
N ARG A 110 2.65 -19.18 12.96
CA ARG A 110 1.91 -17.94 13.26
C ARG A 110 1.99 -17.03 12.05
N PHE A 111 0.97 -16.20 11.84
CA PHE A 111 0.88 -15.35 10.64
C PHE A 111 0.64 -13.88 10.98
N LEU A 112 1.35 -13.02 10.29
CA LEU A 112 1.16 -11.57 10.25
C LEU A 112 1.19 -11.12 8.80
N ASP A 113 0.15 -10.43 8.36
CA ASP A 113 0.13 -9.78 7.05
C ASP A 113 0.67 -8.37 7.14
N GLY A 114 1.25 -7.86 6.05
CA GLY A 114 1.74 -6.49 5.99
C GLY A 114 1.67 -5.86 4.60
N GLY A 115 1.22 -4.60 4.57
CA GLY A 115 1.19 -3.75 3.38
C GLY A 115 2.26 -2.67 3.46
N ILE A 116 3.16 -2.61 2.47
CA ILE A 116 4.30 -1.68 2.46
C ILE A 116 3.92 -0.36 1.76
N MET A 117 3.80 0.72 2.54
CA MET A 117 3.58 2.07 2.02
C MET A 117 4.91 2.77 1.75
N ALA A 118 5.65 2.25 0.79
CA ALA A 118 6.96 2.76 0.39
C ALA A 118 7.39 2.22 -0.97
N VAL A 119 8.30 2.94 -1.61
CA VAL A 119 9.10 2.40 -2.73
C VAL A 119 10.46 1.91 -2.21
N PRO A 120 11.17 1.02 -2.93
CA PRO A 120 12.42 0.41 -2.43
C PRO A 120 13.50 1.39 -1.96
N SER A 121 13.56 2.59 -2.55
CA SER A 121 14.52 3.64 -2.18
C SER A 121 14.22 4.33 -0.84
N MET A 122 13.03 4.15 -0.28
CA MET A 122 12.62 4.72 1.01
C MET A 122 12.89 3.76 2.19
N ILE A 123 13.13 2.47 1.92
CA ILE A 123 13.30 1.44 2.94
C ILE A 123 14.62 1.63 3.69
N GLY A 124 14.55 1.69 5.03
CA GLY A 124 15.69 1.90 5.91
C GLY A 124 16.22 3.34 5.92
N VAL A 125 15.50 4.28 5.30
CA VAL A 125 15.86 5.70 5.27
C VAL A 125 15.05 6.45 6.33
N ALA A 126 15.74 7.09 7.25
CA ALA A 126 15.09 7.92 8.28
C ALA A 126 14.28 9.05 7.64
N ASP A 127 13.14 9.36 8.26
CA ASP A 127 12.24 10.47 7.85
C ASP A 127 11.77 10.41 6.39
N SER A 128 11.88 9.24 5.74
CA SER A 128 11.39 9.06 4.37
C SER A 128 9.86 9.07 4.24
N GLY A 129 9.15 8.99 5.38
CA GLY A 129 7.69 8.82 5.41
C GLY A 129 7.23 7.38 5.12
N ALA A 130 8.15 6.44 4.93
CA ALA A 130 7.84 5.03 4.73
C ALA A 130 7.25 4.39 5.97
N TYR A 131 6.24 3.55 5.80
CA TYR A 131 5.67 2.73 6.87
C TYR A 131 5.06 1.44 6.32
N VAL A 132 4.80 0.50 7.23
CA VAL A 132 4.15 -0.76 6.92
C VAL A 132 2.93 -0.91 7.81
N PHE A 133 1.78 -1.26 7.22
CA PHE A 133 0.66 -1.78 7.97
C PHE A 133 0.93 -3.23 8.35
N TYR A 134 0.58 -3.62 9.57
CA TYR A 134 0.60 -5.01 9.99
C TYR A 134 -0.74 -5.40 10.58
N SER A 135 -1.19 -6.62 10.29
CA SER A 135 -2.39 -7.21 10.93
C SER A 135 -2.27 -8.72 11.05
N GLY A 136 -2.95 -9.30 12.05
CA GLY A 136 -2.91 -10.73 12.35
C GLY A 136 -2.48 -11.02 13.79
N ALA A 137 -1.69 -12.05 14.01
CA ALA A 137 -1.32 -12.52 15.35
C ALA A 137 -0.59 -11.45 16.18
N THR A 138 -1.26 -10.92 17.21
CA THR A 138 -0.74 -9.85 18.08
C THR A 138 0.56 -10.27 18.75
N GLU A 139 0.63 -11.51 19.25
CA GLU A 139 1.81 -12.04 19.92
C GLU A 139 3.02 -12.15 18.98
N LEU A 140 2.79 -12.41 17.67
CA LEU A 140 3.86 -12.41 16.68
C LEU A 140 4.36 -10.98 16.46
N HIS A 141 3.44 -10.02 16.31
CA HIS A 141 3.78 -8.61 16.13
C HIS A 141 4.60 -8.09 17.31
N GLU A 142 4.16 -8.33 18.56
CA GLU A 142 4.84 -7.89 19.77
C GLU A 142 6.22 -8.55 19.94
N ALA A 143 6.31 -9.87 19.70
CA ALA A 143 7.57 -10.62 19.82
C ALA A 143 8.65 -10.17 18.81
N ASN A 144 8.25 -9.61 17.67
CA ASN A 144 9.15 -9.21 16.59
C ASN A 144 9.16 -7.68 16.36
N ALA A 145 8.61 -6.88 17.28
CA ALA A 145 8.42 -5.42 17.09
C ALA A 145 9.71 -4.69 16.71
N GLU A 146 10.86 -5.04 17.33
CA GLU A 146 12.16 -4.45 16.98
C GLU A 146 12.56 -4.73 15.52
N ALA A 147 12.40 -5.97 15.07
CA ALA A 147 12.74 -6.36 13.70
C ALA A 147 11.80 -5.73 12.67
N LEU A 148 10.50 -5.66 12.98
CA LEU A 148 9.48 -5.08 12.09
C LEU A 148 9.66 -3.56 11.91
N ALA A 149 10.21 -2.87 12.91
CA ALA A 149 10.45 -1.43 12.86
C ALA A 149 11.73 -1.02 12.09
N VAL A 150 12.60 -1.97 11.74
CA VAL A 150 13.87 -1.65 11.05
C VAL A 150 13.67 -1.10 9.64
N PRO A 151 12.82 -1.69 8.77
CA PRO A 151 12.69 -1.21 7.40
C PRO A 151 11.95 0.13 7.27
N ALA A 152 10.95 0.38 8.13
CA ALA A 152 10.04 1.52 8.03
C ALA A 152 9.21 1.70 9.30
N GLY A 153 8.43 2.77 9.39
CA GLY A 153 7.45 2.96 10.47
C GLY A 153 6.45 1.81 10.56
N VAL A 154 5.91 1.54 11.74
CA VAL A 154 4.99 0.42 12.01
C VAL A 154 3.60 0.93 12.36
N ASN A 155 2.59 0.42 11.67
CA ASN A 155 1.17 0.63 11.99
C ASN A 155 0.48 -0.73 12.13
N TYR A 156 0.30 -1.20 13.37
CA TYR A 156 -0.50 -2.39 13.63
C TYR A 156 -1.99 -2.03 13.62
N VAL A 157 -2.76 -2.62 12.70
CA VAL A 157 -4.17 -2.26 12.45
C VAL A 157 -5.17 -3.29 12.96
N GLY A 158 -4.72 -4.29 13.72
CA GLY A 158 -5.61 -5.22 14.43
C GLY A 158 -5.35 -6.69 14.14
N ALA A 159 -6.11 -7.54 14.86
CA ALA A 159 -5.90 -8.99 14.84
C ALA A 159 -6.48 -9.71 13.61
N ASP A 160 -7.36 -9.08 12.84
CA ASP A 160 -7.84 -9.66 11.58
C ASP A 160 -6.74 -9.61 10.52
N PRO A 161 -6.24 -10.76 10.04
CA PRO A 161 -5.09 -10.80 9.13
C PRO A 161 -5.32 -10.13 7.78
N GLY A 162 -6.57 -9.84 7.41
CA GLY A 162 -6.90 -9.17 6.16
C GLY A 162 -6.84 -7.64 6.23
N PHE A 163 -6.71 -7.04 7.42
CA PHE A 163 -6.80 -5.57 7.54
C PHE A 163 -5.61 -4.85 6.91
N ALA A 164 -4.38 -5.35 7.06
CA ALA A 164 -3.21 -4.74 6.43
C ALA A 164 -3.37 -4.69 4.90
N ALA A 165 -3.78 -5.80 4.30
CA ALA A 165 -4.07 -5.88 2.86
C ALA A 165 -5.18 -4.88 2.44
N LEU A 166 -6.26 -4.75 3.24
CA LEU A 166 -7.34 -3.81 2.93
C LEU A 166 -6.87 -2.35 2.99
N TYR A 167 -6.09 -1.99 3.99
CA TYR A 167 -5.50 -0.64 4.10
C TYR A 167 -4.55 -0.34 2.94
N ASP A 168 -3.69 -1.30 2.56
CA ASP A 168 -2.79 -1.19 1.42
C ASP A 168 -3.57 -0.92 0.13
N ILE A 169 -4.54 -1.77 -0.22
CA ILE A 169 -5.34 -1.63 -1.45
C ILE A 169 -6.17 -0.33 -1.45
N ALA A 170 -6.70 0.08 -0.30
CA ALA A 170 -7.43 1.35 -0.20
C ALA A 170 -6.53 2.56 -0.51
N LEU A 171 -5.30 2.60 0.04
CA LEU A 171 -4.35 3.68 -0.25
C LEU A 171 -3.79 3.60 -1.68
N LEU A 172 -3.56 2.41 -2.22
CA LEU A 172 -3.20 2.22 -3.63
C LEU A 172 -4.31 2.75 -4.56
N SER A 173 -5.58 2.54 -4.22
CA SER A 173 -6.70 3.11 -4.98
C SER A 173 -6.66 4.64 -5.02
N ALA A 174 -6.40 5.30 -3.88
CA ALA A 174 -6.24 6.75 -3.82
C ALA A 174 -5.02 7.23 -4.62
N MET A 175 -3.90 6.51 -4.55
CA MET A 175 -2.69 6.80 -5.32
C MET A 175 -2.92 6.71 -6.83
N TRP A 176 -3.63 5.68 -7.31
CA TRP A 176 -3.97 5.55 -8.73
C TRP A 176 -4.85 6.69 -9.23
N GLY A 177 -5.81 7.16 -8.41
CA GLY A 177 -6.60 8.35 -8.70
C GLY A 177 -5.74 9.61 -8.85
N MET A 178 -4.77 9.79 -7.95
CA MET A 178 -3.79 10.89 -8.02
C MET A 178 -2.94 10.80 -9.30
N PHE A 179 -2.43 9.64 -9.67
CA PHE A 179 -1.63 9.45 -10.88
C PHE A 179 -2.44 9.72 -12.15
N ALA A 180 -3.70 9.28 -12.20
CA ALA A 180 -4.59 9.55 -13.31
C ALA A 180 -4.82 11.07 -13.49
N GLY A 181 -5.10 11.79 -12.41
CA GLY A 181 -5.25 13.24 -12.42
C GLY A 181 -3.96 13.95 -12.85
N ALA A 182 -2.80 13.53 -12.35
CA ALA A 182 -1.51 14.09 -12.73
C ALA A 182 -1.19 13.87 -14.22
N ALA A 183 -1.41 12.66 -14.74
CA ALA A 183 -1.21 12.35 -16.15
C ALA A 183 -2.08 13.23 -17.06
N HIS A 184 -3.37 13.40 -16.71
CA HIS A 184 -4.28 14.26 -17.45
C HIS A 184 -3.85 15.74 -17.40
N ALA A 185 -3.42 16.24 -16.23
CA ALA A 185 -2.94 17.62 -16.08
C ALA A 185 -1.70 17.92 -16.93
N PHE A 186 -0.73 17.02 -16.99
CA PHE A 186 0.42 17.17 -17.88
C PHE A 186 0.03 17.08 -19.37
N ALA A 187 -0.93 16.24 -19.73
CA ALA A 187 -1.44 16.18 -21.10
C ALA A 187 -2.10 17.50 -21.51
N LEU A 188 -2.87 18.14 -20.62
CA LEU A 188 -3.55 19.42 -20.90
C LEU A 188 -2.61 20.56 -21.27
N ILE A 189 -1.45 20.64 -20.61
CA ILE A 189 -0.46 21.68 -20.89
C ILE A 189 0.46 21.36 -22.06
N GLY A 190 0.45 20.11 -22.53
CA GLY A 190 1.45 19.61 -23.50
C GLY A 190 1.38 20.20 -24.89
N LYS A 191 0.26 20.82 -25.27
CA LYS A 191 0.10 21.49 -26.56
C LYS A 191 0.67 22.92 -26.56
N GLU A 192 0.75 23.53 -25.40
CA GLU A 192 1.21 24.90 -25.22
C GLU A 192 2.70 24.93 -24.86
N ASP A 193 3.35 26.11 -25.01
CA ASP A 193 4.76 26.28 -24.62
C ASP A 193 4.90 26.45 -23.09
N ILE A 194 4.47 25.41 -22.36
CA ILE A 194 4.54 25.34 -20.91
C ILE A 194 5.52 24.25 -20.50
N SER A 195 6.60 24.63 -19.82
CA SER A 195 7.59 23.66 -19.33
C SER A 195 6.99 22.71 -18.29
N PRO A 196 7.00 21.39 -18.51
CA PRO A 196 6.58 20.42 -17.47
C PRO A 196 7.36 20.56 -16.16
N MET A 197 8.66 20.90 -16.25
CA MET A 197 9.52 21.11 -15.08
C MET A 197 9.13 22.36 -14.27
N ALA A 198 8.59 23.39 -14.91
CA ALA A 198 8.07 24.57 -14.22
C ALA A 198 6.66 24.33 -13.64
N PHE A 199 5.86 23.49 -14.30
CA PHE A 199 4.51 23.15 -13.85
C PHE A 199 4.49 22.17 -12.66
N ALA A 200 5.39 21.19 -12.64
CA ALA A 200 5.40 20.14 -11.64
C ALA A 200 5.38 20.65 -10.17
N PRO A 201 6.19 21.65 -9.75
CA PRO A 201 6.15 22.17 -8.39
C PRO A 201 4.80 22.77 -8.01
N LEU A 202 4.14 23.47 -8.96
CA LEU A 202 2.81 24.07 -8.75
C LEU A 202 1.75 22.99 -8.52
N MET A 203 1.78 21.94 -9.35
CA MET A 203 0.87 20.81 -9.23
C MET A 203 1.06 20.08 -7.88
N VAL A 204 2.31 19.81 -7.49
CA VAL A 204 2.61 19.14 -6.21
C VAL A 204 2.11 19.99 -5.04
N ALA A 205 2.39 21.29 -5.01
CA ALA A 205 1.93 22.18 -3.96
C ALA A 205 0.39 22.22 -3.86
N TYR A 206 -0.29 22.27 -5.00
CA TYR A 206 -1.76 22.25 -5.04
C TYR A 206 -2.33 20.91 -4.53
N GLN A 207 -1.78 19.77 -4.97
CA GLN A 207 -2.22 18.47 -4.48
C GLN A 207 -2.01 18.30 -2.97
N GLN A 208 -0.88 18.79 -2.43
CA GLN A 208 -0.61 18.77 -0.99
C GLN A 208 -1.64 19.62 -0.22
N ALA A 209 -1.99 20.81 -0.73
CA ALA A 209 -3.03 21.65 -0.12
C ALA A 209 -4.40 20.96 -0.13
N MET A 210 -4.71 20.21 -1.20
CA MET A 210 -5.98 19.49 -1.34
C MET A 210 -6.02 18.17 -0.55
N ALA A 211 -4.89 17.61 -0.15
CA ALA A 211 -4.85 16.34 0.61
C ALA A 211 -5.66 16.40 1.91
N GLY A 212 -5.74 17.57 2.56
CA GLY A 212 -6.55 17.81 3.76
C GLY A 212 -8.04 17.56 3.58
N TYR A 213 -8.55 17.56 2.34
CA TYR A 213 -9.95 17.25 2.02
C TYR A 213 -10.38 15.86 2.53
N ALA A 214 -9.43 14.90 2.61
CA ALA A 214 -9.71 13.57 3.13
C ALA A 214 -10.20 13.57 4.59
N TYR A 215 -9.76 14.52 5.42
CA TYR A 215 -10.24 14.64 6.81
C TYR A 215 -11.72 15.07 6.87
N GLY A 216 -12.11 16.00 6.00
CA GLY A 216 -13.51 16.42 5.85
C GLY A 216 -14.40 15.26 5.39
N THR A 217 -13.96 14.52 4.38
CA THR A 217 -14.63 13.30 3.90
C THR A 217 -14.81 12.27 5.03
N ALA A 218 -13.76 11.98 5.79
CA ALA A 218 -13.82 11.04 6.90
C ALA A 218 -14.82 11.49 7.99
N ALA A 219 -14.81 12.79 8.33
CA ALA A 219 -15.74 13.35 9.31
C ALA A 219 -17.21 13.28 8.83
N GLN A 220 -17.48 13.58 7.57
CA GLN A 220 -18.82 13.49 6.98
C GLN A 220 -19.31 12.05 6.91
N LEU A 221 -18.47 11.08 6.54
CA LEU A 221 -18.79 9.65 6.54
C LEU A 221 -19.12 9.15 7.95
N ALA A 222 -18.36 9.58 8.97
CA ALA A 222 -18.59 9.19 10.35
C ALA A 222 -19.93 9.72 10.91
N ARG A 223 -20.36 10.90 10.45
CA ARG A 223 -21.63 11.53 10.87
C ARG A 223 -22.82 11.11 10.02
N GLY A 224 -22.60 10.65 8.80
CA GLY A 224 -23.67 10.38 7.83
C GLY A 224 -24.31 11.67 7.27
N ASP A 225 -23.64 12.83 7.39
CA ASP A 225 -24.07 14.11 6.82
C ASP A 225 -23.00 14.66 5.88
N TYR A 226 -23.34 14.75 4.61
CA TYR A 226 -22.42 15.16 3.53
C TYR A 226 -22.60 16.65 3.17
N THR A 227 -23.43 17.38 3.90
CA THR A 227 -23.71 18.81 3.67
C THR A 227 -22.97 19.73 4.64
N GLU A 228 -22.50 19.20 5.77
CA GLU A 228 -21.76 19.96 6.77
C GLU A 228 -20.33 20.29 6.32
N GLY A 229 -19.91 21.53 6.46
CA GLY A 229 -18.56 22.01 6.11
C GLY A 229 -18.26 22.01 4.62
N VAL A 230 -19.26 22.04 3.75
CA VAL A 230 -19.10 22.04 2.31
C VAL A 230 -18.70 23.43 1.81
N GLU A 231 -17.47 23.56 1.30
CA GLU A 231 -16.98 24.78 0.66
C GLU A 231 -17.39 24.87 -0.82
N SER A 232 -17.40 23.74 -1.52
CA SER A 232 -17.81 23.62 -2.92
C SER A 232 -18.72 22.41 -3.08
N ASN A 233 -20.00 22.66 -3.37
CA ASN A 233 -20.98 21.58 -3.48
C ASN A 233 -20.95 20.89 -4.85
N LEU A 234 -21.52 19.67 -4.88
CA LEU A 234 -21.55 18.84 -6.09
C LEU A 234 -22.18 19.54 -7.31
N ALA A 235 -23.27 20.29 -7.11
CA ALA A 235 -23.92 20.96 -8.23
C ALA A 235 -23.00 22.00 -8.90
N MET A 236 -22.23 22.77 -8.11
CA MET A 236 -21.22 23.70 -8.62
C MET A 236 -20.10 22.93 -9.36
N MET A 237 -19.60 21.86 -8.76
CA MET A 237 -18.49 21.08 -9.34
C MET A 237 -18.91 20.44 -10.67
N VAL A 238 -20.11 19.87 -10.76
CA VAL A 238 -20.66 19.32 -12.00
C VAL A 238 -20.76 20.40 -13.09
N THR A 239 -21.20 21.61 -12.74
CA THR A 239 -21.23 22.74 -13.69
C THR A 239 -19.82 23.08 -14.20
N THR A 240 -18.83 23.04 -13.34
CA THR A 240 -17.41 23.35 -13.67
C THR A 240 -16.80 22.25 -14.55
N ASN A 241 -17.21 20.98 -14.38
CA ASN A 241 -16.73 19.84 -15.21
C ASN A 241 -16.88 20.12 -16.71
N GLY A 242 -17.95 20.79 -17.13
CA GLY A 242 -18.15 21.18 -18.53
C GLY A 242 -17.03 22.05 -19.10
N THR A 243 -16.44 22.93 -18.30
CA THR A 243 -15.29 23.74 -18.73
C THR A 243 -14.02 22.90 -18.87
N LEU A 244 -13.77 21.98 -17.92
CA LEU A 244 -12.64 21.07 -17.99
C LEU A 244 -12.72 20.17 -19.26
N LEU A 245 -13.90 19.63 -19.56
CA LEU A 245 -14.11 18.79 -20.75
C LEU A 245 -13.94 19.57 -22.06
N ARG A 246 -14.41 20.84 -22.13
CA ARG A 246 -14.17 21.69 -23.32
C ARG A 246 -12.68 21.99 -23.49
N THR A 247 -11.98 22.34 -22.40
CA THR A 247 -10.54 22.56 -22.46
C THR A 247 -9.78 21.32 -22.91
N ALA A 248 -10.15 20.13 -22.42
CA ALA A 248 -9.54 18.89 -22.89
C ALA A 248 -9.73 18.69 -24.40
N ALA A 249 -10.94 18.93 -24.91
CA ALA A 249 -11.22 18.84 -26.35
C ALA A 249 -10.42 19.88 -27.17
N GLU A 250 -10.32 21.13 -26.73
CA GLU A 250 -9.53 22.18 -27.36
C GLU A 250 -8.04 21.85 -27.41
N GLN A 251 -7.52 21.22 -26.35
CA GLN A 251 -6.15 20.76 -26.27
C GLN A 251 -5.92 19.40 -26.98
N GLY A 252 -6.99 18.73 -27.46
CA GLY A 252 -6.88 17.42 -28.10
C GLY A 252 -6.55 16.28 -27.11
N VAL A 253 -6.94 16.44 -25.85
CA VAL A 253 -6.68 15.49 -24.74
C VAL A 253 -7.94 14.68 -24.44
N SER A 254 -7.79 13.36 -24.31
CA SER A 254 -8.88 12.48 -23.88
C SER A 254 -9.25 12.72 -22.43
N ALA A 255 -10.54 12.79 -22.12
CA ALA A 255 -11.06 12.91 -20.76
C ALA A 255 -11.36 11.56 -20.08
N GLU A 256 -10.99 10.44 -20.70
CA GLU A 256 -11.28 9.08 -20.20
C GLU A 256 -10.86 8.82 -18.77
N LEU A 257 -9.79 9.46 -18.28
CA LEU A 257 -9.33 9.31 -16.91
C LEU A 257 -10.23 9.99 -15.87
N LEU A 258 -11.09 10.93 -16.27
CA LEU A 258 -11.91 11.75 -15.38
C LEU A 258 -13.41 11.51 -15.52
N THR A 259 -13.88 11.20 -16.72
CA THR A 259 -15.33 11.06 -17.03
C THR A 259 -16.05 10.04 -16.16
N PRO A 260 -15.48 8.88 -15.74
CA PRO A 260 -16.20 7.95 -14.89
C PRO A 260 -16.54 8.56 -13.51
N PHE A 261 -15.62 9.32 -12.92
CA PHE A 261 -15.88 10.02 -11.65
C PHE A 261 -16.88 11.16 -11.84
N MET A 262 -16.75 11.95 -12.91
CA MET A 262 -17.71 13.01 -13.24
C MET A 262 -19.14 12.46 -13.42
N ALA A 263 -19.30 11.32 -14.08
CA ALA A 263 -20.61 10.68 -14.23
C ALA A 263 -21.21 10.23 -12.90
N LEU A 264 -20.40 9.81 -11.93
CA LEU A 264 -20.87 9.53 -10.56
C LEU A 264 -21.34 10.80 -9.86
N MET A 265 -20.62 11.92 -10.02
CA MET A 265 -21.03 13.21 -9.46
C MET A 265 -22.37 13.67 -10.04
N GLU A 266 -22.55 13.60 -11.36
CA GLU A 266 -23.79 13.94 -12.05
C GLU A 266 -24.96 13.06 -11.55
N ARG A 267 -24.75 11.76 -11.40
CA ARG A 267 -25.74 10.84 -10.88
C ARG A 267 -26.15 11.22 -9.45
N ARG A 268 -25.19 11.53 -8.55
CA ARG A 268 -25.49 11.95 -7.20
C ARG A 268 -26.30 13.25 -7.16
N VAL A 269 -25.97 14.22 -8.01
CA VAL A 269 -26.76 15.46 -8.15
C VAL A 269 -28.19 15.15 -8.61
N ALA A 270 -28.37 14.27 -9.60
CA ALA A 270 -29.69 13.86 -10.08
C ALA A 270 -30.54 13.14 -9.01
N GLU A 271 -29.89 12.44 -8.08
CA GLU A 271 -30.52 11.81 -6.92
C GLU A 271 -30.81 12.78 -5.75
N GLY A 272 -30.56 14.08 -5.93
CA GLY A 272 -30.87 15.12 -4.94
C GLY A 272 -29.68 15.57 -4.09
N GLY A 273 -28.48 15.00 -4.27
CA GLY A 273 -27.26 15.31 -3.50
C GLY A 273 -26.53 16.60 -3.94
N GLY A 274 -27.19 17.49 -4.67
CA GLY A 274 -26.53 18.69 -5.23
C GLY A 274 -25.92 19.66 -4.21
N LYS A 275 -26.36 19.64 -2.95
CA LYS A 275 -25.81 20.43 -1.84
C LYS A 275 -24.67 19.75 -1.09
N GLU A 276 -24.43 18.48 -1.35
CA GLU A 276 -23.39 17.68 -0.69
C GLU A 276 -22.00 18.01 -1.22
N SER A 277 -20.97 17.55 -0.51
CA SER A 277 -19.60 17.44 -1.03
C SER A 277 -19.47 16.20 -1.93
N THR A 278 -18.28 15.97 -2.48
CA THR A 278 -17.96 14.73 -3.21
C THR A 278 -18.05 13.48 -2.33
N THR A 279 -18.14 13.61 -1.00
CA THR A 279 -18.35 12.49 -0.08
C THR A 279 -19.61 11.68 -0.42
N GLY A 280 -20.69 12.33 -0.88
CA GLY A 280 -21.91 11.65 -1.29
C GLY A 280 -21.75 10.65 -2.45
N VAL A 281 -20.68 10.78 -3.24
CA VAL A 281 -20.35 9.83 -4.31
C VAL A 281 -19.96 8.45 -3.73
N VAL A 282 -19.44 8.39 -2.50
CA VAL A 282 -19.03 7.13 -1.83
C VAL A 282 -20.20 6.15 -1.72
N ASP A 283 -21.42 6.65 -1.50
CA ASP A 283 -22.61 5.79 -1.39
C ASP A 283 -22.95 5.10 -2.71
N LEU A 284 -22.62 5.73 -3.84
CA LEU A 284 -22.85 5.15 -5.17
C LEU A 284 -21.84 4.03 -5.51
N LEU A 285 -20.74 3.93 -4.80
CA LEU A 285 -19.71 2.90 -4.98
C LEU A 285 -19.99 1.64 -4.15
N ARG A 286 -20.82 1.76 -3.10
CA ARG A 286 -21.25 0.63 -2.28
C ARG A 286 -22.37 -0.14 -3.00
N ARG A 287 -22.29 -1.47 -3.02
CA ARG A 287 -23.28 -2.37 -3.60
C ARG A 287 -24.01 -3.15 -2.53
#